data_45b9fea0de99cffd82fe6790b9e23ede
#
_entry.id   45b9fea0de99cffd82fe6790b9e23ede
#
_cell.length_a   1.000
_cell.length_b   1.000
_cell.length_c   1.000
_cell.angle_alpha   90.00
_cell.angle_beta   90.00
_cell.angle_gamma   90.00
#
_symmetry.space_group_name_H-M   'P 1'
#
loop_
_entity.id
_entity.type
_entity.pdbx_description
1 polymer ?
#
loop_
_entity_poly.entity_id
_entity_poly.type
_entity_poly.pdbx_seq_one_letter_code
_entity_poly.pdbx_strand_id
1 'polypeptide(L)'
;GPYQPTTFTPPTDYWILINSNTNGVVYESTNNSDFWTAVIAVEPHVDPIDRQYSVFGENKQFNVRNDSDKWKFLEMFRGSSQSDFYNRRTLTSDTKLVGILKYGGRIWTFHGETPRATTDSSNTANLNGISITIHSEFYIIPRSQESKCNEYINNGLPPIQNTRNVVPLSLSSRSIQYTRAQV
;
A
#
# COMPACT_ATOMS: atom_id res chain seq x y z
N GLY A 1 -10.29 15.72 -8.02
CA GLY A 1 -9.10 16.11 -8.75
C GLY A 1 -7.92 15.23 -8.42
N PRO A 2 -6.77 15.51 -9.01
CA PRO A 2 -5.60 14.69 -8.74
C PRO A 2 -5.18 14.81 -7.28
N TYR A 3 -4.74 13.69 -6.73
CA TYR A 3 -4.26 13.68 -5.39
C TYR A 3 -2.86 14.26 -5.31
N GLN A 4 -2.62 15.05 -4.27
CA GLN A 4 -1.27 15.43 -3.93
C GLN A 4 -0.64 14.28 -3.16
N PRO A 5 0.60 13.92 -3.45
CA PRO A 5 1.29 12.91 -2.65
C PRO A 5 1.33 13.31 -1.18
N THR A 6 1.16 12.35 -0.31
CA THR A 6 1.17 12.57 1.13
C THR A 6 2.30 11.75 1.75
N THR A 7 3.20 12.42 2.44
CA THR A 7 4.33 11.78 3.11
C THR A 7 4.15 11.88 4.62
N PHE A 8 4.23 10.74 5.31
CA PHE A 8 4.14 10.73 6.76
C PHE A 8 4.73 9.46 7.32
N THR A 9 4.93 9.45 8.64
CA THR A 9 5.41 8.26 9.36
C THR A 9 4.20 7.56 9.94
N PRO A 10 3.77 6.41 9.39
CA PRO A 10 2.63 5.71 9.94
C PRO A 10 2.89 5.31 11.40
N PRO A 11 1.90 5.48 12.27
CA PRO A 11 2.04 5.03 13.64
C PRO A 11 1.94 3.51 13.74
N THR A 12 2.49 2.95 14.81
CA THR A 12 2.36 1.53 15.11
C THR A 12 0.90 1.21 15.45
N ASP A 13 0.46 0.02 15.08
CA ASP A 13 -0.89 -0.51 15.38
C ASP A 13 -2.01 0.11 14.55
N TYR A 14 -1.68 0.67 13.40
CA TYR A 14 -2.70 1.17 12.47
C TYR A 14 -2.42 0.66 11.07
N TRP A 15 -3.44 0.08 10.45
CA TRP A 15 -3.40 -0.21 9.01
C TRP A 15 -3.56 1.07 8.23
N ILE A 16 -2.72 1.24 7.23
CA ILE A 16 -2.91 2.27 6.21
C ILE A 16 -3.51 1.55 5.01
N LEU A 17 -4.77 1.82 4.74
CA LEU A 17 -5.52 1.21 3.63
C LEU A 17 -5.54 2.17 2.47
N ILE A 18 -4.93 1.79 1.36
CA ILE A 18 -4.70 2.66 0.22
C ILE A 18 -5.58 2.19 -0.93
N ASN A 19 -6.35 3.11 -1.48
CA ASN A 19 -7.19 2.85 -2.64
C ASN A 19 -6.46 3.37 -3.88
N SER A 20 -5.86 2.46 -4.63
CA SER A 20 -5.12 2.83 -5.82
C SER A 20 -6.09 3.24 -6.92
N ASN A 21 -5.97 4.47 -7.40
CA ASN A 21 -6.87 5.01 -8.42
C ASN A 21 -6.32 4.90 -9.84
N THR A 22 -5.03 4.67 -9.97
CA THR A 22 -4.36 4.61 -11.28
C THR A 22 -3.32 3.51 -11.27
N ASN A 23 -2.80 3.18 -12.45
CA ASN A 23 -1.60 2.34 -12.50
C ASN A 23 -0.39 3.18 -12.10
N GLY A 24 0.74 2.53 -11.83
CA GLY A 24 1.96 3.19 -11.41
C GLY A 24 2.22 3.06 -9.93
N VAL A 25 2.93 4.01 -9.36
CA VAL A 25 3.37 3.95 -7.96
C VAL A 25 2.19 4.23 -7.04
N VAL A 26 1.86 3.26 -6.19
CA VAL A 26 0.80 3.41 -5.18
C VAL A 26 1.36 4.09 -3.94
N TYR A 27 2.44 3.56 -3.42
CA TYR A 27 3.21 4.19 -2.34
C TYR A 27 4.65 3.73 -2.40
N GLU A 28 5.52 4.49 -1.75
CA GLU A 28 6.94 4.18 -1.67
C GLU A 28 7.46 4.60 -0.31
N SER A 29 8.50 3.95 0.17
CA SER A 29 9.17 4.38 1.39
C SER A 29 10.00 5.62 1.09
N THR A 30 10.20 6.46 2.10
CA THR A 30 11.14 7.55 1.98
C THR A 30 12.49 7.07 2.51
N ASN A 31 13.51 7.69 2.08
CA ASN A 31 14.90 7.59 2.47
C ASN A 31 15.17 6.81 3.76
N ASN A 32 15.30 5.50 3.65
CA ASN A 32 15.67 4.63 4.75
C ASN A 32 16.92 3.85 4.37
N SER A 33 17.78 3.63 5.34
CA SER A 33 19.07 2.99 5.06
C SER A 33 18.93 1.52 4.69
N ASP A 34 17.84 0.87 5.12
CA ASP A 34 17.69 -0.59 4.98
C ASP A 34 16.29 -1.01 4.52
N PHE A 35 15.43 -0.07 4.18
CA PHE A 35 14.05 -0.39 3.80
C PHE A 35 13.62 0.45 2.60
N TRP A 36 13.74 -0.14 1.42
CA TRP A 36 13.40 0.51 0.17
C TRP A 36 12.27 -0.27 -0.47
N THR A 37 11.05 0.22 -0.35
CA THR A 37 9.89 -0.45 -0.92
C THR A 37 9.09 0.50 -1.80
N ALA A 38 8.56 -0.03 -2.87
CA ALA A 38 7.59 0.68 -3.70
C ALA A 38 6.57 -0.33 -4.18
N VAL A 39 5.30 -0.02 -4.00
CA VAL A 39 4.22 -0.85 -4.53
C VAL A 39 3.72 -0.25 -5.83
N ILE A 40 3.76 -1.07 -6.87
CA ILE A 40 3.44 -0.68 -8.25
C ILE A 40 2.16 -1.38 -8.66
N ALA A 41 1.20 -0.61 -9.16
CA ALA A 41 -0.05 -1.15 -9.68
C ALA A 41 0.09 -1.39 -11.18
N VAL A 42 -0.26 -2.58 -11.63
CA VAL A 42 -0.21 -2.94 -13.05
C VAL A 42 -1.62 -3.37 -13.47
N GLU A 43 -2.11 -2.72 -14.50
CA GLU A 43 -3.44 -3.01 -15.04
C GLU A 43 -3.55 -4.42 -15.59
N PRO A 44 -4.77 -4.95 -15.79
CA PRO A 44 -4.94 -6.29 -16.36
C PRO A 44 -4.40 -6.41 -17.79
N HIS A 45 -3.97 -7.63 -18.13
CA HIS A 45 -3.59 -7.99 -19.51
C HIS A 45 -2.44 -7.17 -20.05
N VAL A 46 -1.33 -7.21 -19.33
CA VAL A 46 -0.09 -6.55 -19.75
C VAL A 46 0.96 -7.64 -19.99
N ASP A 47 1.41 -7.75 -21.22
CA ASP A 47 2.55 -8.62 -21.57
C ASP A 47 3.82 -8.04 -20.94
N PRO A 48 4.84 -8.87 -20.70
CA PRO A 48 6.07 -8.38 -20.10
C PRO A 48 6.63 -7.16 -20.83
N ILE A 49 6.85 -6.10 -20.07
CA ILE A 49 7.33 -4.84 -20.62
C ILE A 49 8.13 -4.10 -19.55
N ASP A 50 9.18 -3.41 -19.98
CA ASP A 50 9.93 -2.53 -19.10
C ASP A 50 9.23 -1.19 -19.03
N ARG A 51 8.99 -0.71 -17.82
CA ARG A 51 8.37 0.59 -17.57
C ARG A 51 9.24 1.41 -16.65
N GLN A 52 9.22 2.72 -16.86
CA GLN A 52 9.92 3.66 -16.01
C GLN A 52 9.00 4.17 -14.91
N TYR A 53 9.51 4.22 -13.69
CA TYR A 53 8.76 4.72 -12.53
C TYR A 53 9.63 5.72 -11.78
N SER A 54 9.01 6.79 -11.30
CA SER A 54 9.69 7.74 -10.42
C SER A 54 9.49 7.27 -8.98
N VAL A 55 10.53 6.73 -8.37
CA VAL A 55 10.50 6.28 -6.98
C VAL A 55 11.76 6.76 -6.28
N PHE A 56 11.62 7.17 -5.03
CA PHE A 56 12.73 7.65 -4.19
C PHE A 56 13.46 8.83 -4.84
N GLY A 57 12.73 9.65 -5.64
CA GLY A 57 13.35 10.75 -6.36
C GLY A 57 14.21 10.34 -7.54
N GLU A 58 14.16 9.07 -7.94
CA GLU A 58 14.95 8.53 -9.03
C GLU A 58 14.05 7.92 -10.10
N ASN A 59 14.58 7.83 -11.31
CA ASN A 59 13.89 7.16 -12.40
C ASN A 59 14.33 5.70 -12.42
N LYS A 60 13.41 4.79 -12.12
CA LYS A 60 13.69 3.35 -12.04
C LYS A 60 12.93 2.59 -13.08
N GLN A 61 13.58 1.60 -13.69
CA GLN A 61 12.96 0.72 -14.66
C GLN A 61 12.65 -0.62 -14.01
N PHE A 62 11.39 -1.03 -14.10
CA PHE A 62 10.97 -2.35 -13.66
C PHE A 62 10.34 -3.09 -14.82
N ASN A 63 10.63 -4.39 -14.93
CA ASN A 63 9.91 -5.25 -15.86
C ASN A 63 8.62 -5.68 -15.17
N VAL A 64 7.49 -5.38 -15.79
CA VAL A 64 6.18 -5.67 -15.22
C VAL A 64 5.37 -6.50 -16.21
N ARG A 65 4.46 -7.29 -15.65
CA ARG A 65 3.50 -8.05 -16.45
C ARG A 65 2.30 -8.38 -15.61
N ASN A 66 1.19 -8.63 -16.27
CA ASN A 66 -0.03 -9.05 -15.60
C ASN A 66 -0.88 -9.82 -16.61
N ASP A 67 -0.98 -11.12 -16.45
CA ASP A 67 -1.76 -11.97 -17.36
C ASP A 67 -3.16 -12.27 -16.83
N SER A 68 -3.58 -11.60 -15.76
CA SER A 68 -4.89 -11.83 -15.15
C SER A 68 -5.90 -10.76 -15.56
N ASP A 69 -7.18 -11.02 -15.22
CA ASP A 69 -8.25 -10.04 -15.39
C ASP A 69 -8.33 -9.04 -14.25
N LYS A 70 -7.53 -9.23 -13.21
CA LYS A 70 -7.51 -8.38 -12.03
C LYS A 70 -6.29 -7.49 -12.05
N TRP A 71 -6.31 -6.45 -11.22
CA TRP A 71 -5.14 -5.61 -11.02
C TRP A 71 -4.07 -6.37 -10.26
N LYS A 72 -2.84 -6.05 -10.53
CA LYS A 72 -1.69 -6.69 -9.88
C LYS A 72 -0.88 -5.63 -9.18
N PHE A 73 -0.56 -5.89 -7.92
CA PHE A 73 0.23 -4.97 -7.11
C PHE A 73 1.53 -5.66 -6.76
N LEU A 74 2.63 -5.07 -7.22
CA LEU A 74 3.97 -5.63 -7.04
C LEU A 74 4.65 -4.88 -5.91
N GLU A 75 5.03 -5.60 -4.88
CA GLU A 75 5.79 -5.04 -3.77
C GLU A 75 7.27 -5.17 -4.13
N MET A 76 7.81 -4.12 -4.72
CA MET A 76 9.22 -4.06 -5.10
C MET A 76 10.05 -3.66 -3.89
N PHE A 77 11.17 -4.33 -3.68
CA PHE A 77 11.98 -4.10 -2.49
C PHE A 77 13.47 -4.26 -2.78
N ARG A 78 14.27 -3.46 -2.10
CA ARG A 78 15.72 -3.67 -1.99
C ARG A 78 16.14 -3.33 -0.57
N GLY A 79 17.21 -4.00 -0.09
CA GLY A 79 17.66 -3.83 1.29
C GLY A 79 18.65 -2.70 1.48
N SER A 80 19.14 -2.11 0.39
CA SER A 80 20.08 -1.00 0.46
C SER A 80 20.03 -0.19 -0.82
N SER A 81 20.63 1.00 -0.80
CA SER A 81 20.66 1.84 -1.99
C SER A 81 21.53 1.23 -3.11
N GLN A 82 22.34 0.25 -2.80
CA GLN A 82 23.24 -0.40 -3.77
C GLN A 82 22.67 -1.71 -4.31
N SER A 83 21.62 -2.24 -3.70
CA SER A 83 21.07 -3.54 -4.09
C SER A 83 20.09 -3.37 -5.26
N ASP A 84 19.92 -4.45 -6.01
CA ASP A 84 18.88 -4.49 -7.03
C ASP A 84 17.51 -4.68 -6.39
N PHE A 85 16.49 -4.13 -7.02
CA PHE A 85 15.12 -4.39 -6.62
C PHE A 85 14.69 -5.79 -7.02
N TYR A 86 13.83 -6.38 -6.20
CA TYR A 86 13.16 -7.62 -6.55
C TYR A 86 11.70 -7.54 -6.12
N ASN A 87 10.86 -8.34 -6.74
CA ASN A 87 9.46 -8.40 -6.37
C ASN A 87 9.32 -9.32 -5.15
N ARG A 88 9.11 -8.72 -3.99
CA ARG A 88 9.02 -9.46 -2.74
C ARG A 88 7.70 -10.21 -2.61
N ARG A 89 6.59 -9.54 -2.90
CA ARG A 89 5.25 -10.11 -2.81
C ARG A 89 4.37 -9.55 -3.89
N THR A 90 3.31 -10.26 -4.20
CA THR A 90 2.34 -9.83 -5.21
C THR A 90 0.93 -10.00 -4.65
N LEU A 91 0.11 -8.98 -4.87
CA LEU A 91 -1.32 -9.04 -4.59
C LEU A 91 -2.06 -8.88 -5.91
N THR A 92 -2.91 -9.85 -6.23
CA THR A 92 -3.78 -9.79 -7.39
C THR A 92 -5.19 -9.51 -6.90
N SER A 93 -5.80 -8.43 -7.36
CA SER A 93 -7.02 -7.93 -6.73
C SER A 93 -7.89 -7.16 -7.71
N ASP A 94 -9.21 -7.33 -7.57
CA ASP A 94 -10.17 -6.49 -8.28
C ASP A 94 -10.72 -5.37 -7.41
N THR A 95 -10.26 -5.24 -6.17
CA THR A 95 -10.69 -4.15 -5.28
C THR A 95 -9.80 -2.91 -5.36
N LYS A 96 -8.59 -3.05 -5.88
CA LYS A 96 -7.57 -1.98 -5.96
C LYS A 96 -7.14 -1.45 -4.60
N LEU A 97 -7.32 -2.22 -3.54
CA LEU A 97 -6.93 -1.82 -2.20
C LEU A 97 -5.68 -2.56 -1.79
N VAL A 98 -4.75 -1.83 -1.19
CA VAL A 98 -3.55 -2.41 -0.59
C VAL A 98 -3.40 -1.85 0.82
N GLY A 99 -2.62 -2.53 1.64
CA GLY A 99 -2.46 -2.09 3.03
C GLY A 99 -1.05 -2.27 3.51
N ILE A 100 -0.68 -1.44 4.48
CA ILE A 100 0.61 -1.55 5.16
C ILE A 100 0.39 -1.26 6.64
N LEU A 101 1.05 -2.04 7.49
CA LEU A 101 0.88 -1.96 8.94
C LEU A 101 2.24 -2.12 9.61
N LYS A 102 2.53 -1.27 10.58
CA LYS A 102 3.64 -1.45 11.51
C LYS A 102 3.10 -2.11 12.77
N TYR A 103 3.53 -3.31 13.06
CA TYR A 103 3.05 -4.02 14.26
C TYR A 103 4.03 -5.12 14.64
N GLY A 104 4.30 -5.22 15.93
CA GLY A 104 5.14 -6.31 16.46
C GLY A 104 6.58 -6.26 15.97
N GLY A 105 7.10 -5.07 15.71
CA GLY A 105 8.46 -4.91 15.20
C GLY A 105 8.62 -5.28 13.73
N ARG A 106 7.52 -5.40 13.01
CA ARG A 106 7.53 -5.84 11.62
C ARG A 106 6.64 -4.96 10.77
N ILE A 107 6.84 -5.05 9.46
CA ILE A 107 5.97 -4.43 8.48
C ILE A 107 5.11 -5.53 7.85
N TRP A 108 3.80 -5.34 7.86
CA TRP A 108 2.82 -6.29 7.34
C TRP A 108 2.17 -5.74 6.09
N THR A 109 1.99 -6.59 5.09
CA THR A 109 1.27 -6.23 3.86
C THR A 109 0.40 -7.42 3.43
N PHE A 110 -0.53 -7.16 2.51
CA PHE A 110 -1.38 -8.21 1.94
C PHE A 110 -0.74 -8.79 0.70
N HIS A 111 -0.91 -10.10 0.50
CA HIS A 111 -0.47 -10.78 -0.69
C HIS A 111 -1.43 -11.90 -1.05
N GLY A 112 -1.25 -12.46 -2.24
CA GLY A 112 -2.11 -13.51 -2.75
C GLY A 112 -3.09 -12.97 -3.77
N GLU A 113 -4.29 -13.49 -3.73
CA GLU A 113 -5.34 -13.09 -4.68
C GLU A 113 -6.66 -12.93 -3.94
N THR A 114 -7.34 -11.79 -4.14
CA THR A 114 -8.67 -11.60 -3.58
C THR A 114 -9.65 -12.55 -4.22
N PRO A 115 -10.65 -13.05 -3.51
CA PRO A 115 -11.05 -12.66 -2.15
C PRO A 115 -10.36 -13.46 -1.03
N ARG A 116 -9.23 -14.08 -1.27
CA ARG A 116 -8.53 -14.90 -0.29
C ARG A 116 -7.12 -14.37 0.02
N ALA A 117 -6.90 -13.08 -0.15
CA ALA A 117 -5.63 -12.47 0.21
C ALA A 117 -5.38 -12.57 1.71
N THR A 118 -4.14 -12.75 2.08
CA THR A 118 -3.71 -12.85 3.48
C THR A 118 -2.54 -11.90 3.72
N THR A 119 -2.15 -11.76 4.99
CA THR A 119 -1.04 -10.90 5.35
C THR A 119 0.24 -11.68 5.51
N ASP A 120 1.34 -10.99 5.29
CA ASP A 120 2.67 -11.49 5.58
C ASP A 120 3.52 -10.31 6.04
N SER A 121 4.66 -10.59 6.67
CA SER A 121 5.44 -9.54 7.30
C SER A 121 6.91 -9.66 6.99
N SER A 122 7.62 -8.55 7.21
CA SER A 122 9.06 -8.45 7.01
C SER A 122 9.69 -7.73 8.18
N ASN A 123 10.89 -8.15 8.53
CA ASN A 123 11.68 -7.45 9.52
C ASN A 123 12.25 -6.16 8.94
N THR A 124 12.46 -5.19 9.81
CA THR A 124 13.21 -3.99 9.46
C THR A 124 13.89 -3.47 10.70
N ALA A 125 15.12 -3.01 10.55
CA ALA A 125 15.91 -2.54 11.68
C ALA A 125 15.45 -1.16 12.16
N ASN A 126 14.82 -0.36 11.31
CA ASN A 126 14.47 1.02 11.61
C ASN A 126 12.96 1.24 11.53
N LEU A 127 12.21 0.37 12.20
CA LEU A 127 10.75 0.38 12.09
C LEU A 127 10.13 1.74 12.38
N ASN A 128 10.53 2.36 13.49
CA ASN A 128 9.89 3.59 13.95
C ASN A 128 10.20 4.80 13.08
N GLY A 129 11.29 4.74 12.33
CA GLY A 129 11.68 5.84 11.44
C GLY A 129 11.16 5.71 10.02
N ILE A 130 10.42 4.63 9.72
CA ILE A 130 9.96 4.41 8.36
C ILE A 130 8.81 5.34 8.04
N SER A 131 9.01 6.15 7.01
CA SER A 131 7.99 7.03 6.45
C SER A 131 7.67 6.56 5.04
N ILE A 132 6.47 6.87 4.59
CA ILE A 132 6.02 6.52 3.25
C ILE A 132 5.40 7.71 2.57
N THR A 133 5.45 7.70 1.25
CA THR A 133 4.76 8.67 0.41
C THR A 133 3.67 7.91 -0.34
N ILE A 134 2.43 8.35 -0.15
CA ILE A 134 1.27 7.71 -0.76
C ILE A 134 0.78 8.60 -1.90
N HIS A 135 0.58 7.99 -3.07
CA HIS A 135 0.17 8.71 -4.27
C HIS A 135 -1.31 8.54 -4.59
N SER A 136 -2.07 7.97 -3.65
CA SER A 136 -3.48 7.66 -3.84
C SER A 136 -4.26 8.01 -2.58
N GLU A 137 -5.57 7.98 -2.68
CA GLU A 137 -6.44 8.14 -1.52
C GLU A 137 -6.18 7.00 -0.52
N PHE A 138 -6.19 7.33 0.76
CA PHE A 138 -5.97 6.32 1.78
C PHE A 138 -6.81 6.58 3.01
N TYR A 139 -6.95 5.53 3.80
CA TYR A 139 -7.71 5.53 5.05
C TYR A 139 -6.86 4.91 6.13
N ILE A 140 -7.17 5.22 7.37
CA ILE A 140 -6.43 4.72 8.52
C ILE A 140 -7.37 3.92 9.39
N ILE A 141 -6.99 2.67 9.69
CA ILE A 141 -7.84 1.74 10.41
C ILE A 141 -7.04 1.20 11.59
N PRO A 142 -7.51 1.42 12.83
CA PRO A 142 -6.84 0.81 13.98
C PRO A 142 -6.73 -0.70 13.84
N ARG A 143 -5.63 -1.27 14.30
CA ARG A 143 -5.45 -2.72 14.23
C ARG A 143 -6.58 -3.47 14.95
N SER A 144 -7.23 -2.86 15.93
CA SER A 144 -8.38 -3.46 16.57
C SER A 144 -9.54 -3.70 15.60
N GLN A 145 -9.54 -3.04 14.45
CA GLN A 145 -10.52 -3.24 13.39
C GLN A 145 -9.92 -3.95 12.17
N GLU A 146 -8.90 -4.74 12.38
CA GLU A 146 -8.21 -5.42 11.28
C GLU A 146 -9.15 -6.30 10.47
N SER A 147 -10.17 -6.88 11.10
CA SER A 147 -11.15 -7.69 10.38
C SER A 147 -11.86 -6.89 9.30
N LYS A 148 -12.10 -5.59 9.54
CA LYS A 148 -12.68 -4.71 8.55
C LYS A 148 -11.69 -4.44 7.42
N CYS A 149 -10.42 -4.26 7.76
CA CYS A 149 -9.39 -4.07 6.75
C CYS A 149 -9.31 -5.29 5.83
N ASN A 150 -9.30 -6.50 6.41
CA ASN A 150 -9.32 -7.74 5.64
C ASN A 150 -10.54 -7.82 4.73
N GLU A 151 -11.70 -7.46 5.26
CA GLU A 151 -12.94 -7.48 4.48
C GLU A 151 -12.85 -6.54 3.29
N TYR A 152 -12.36 -5.32 3.51
CA TYR A 152 -12.28 -4.34 2.43
C TYR A 152 -11.26 -4.74 1.36
N ILE A 153 -10.11 -5.25 1.77
CA ILE A 153 -9.10 -5.72 0.81
C ILE A 153 -9.70 -6.81 -0.08
N ASN A 154 -10.43 -7.74 0.50
CA ASN A 154 -10.91 -8.92 -0.22
C ASN A 154 -12.22 -8.70 -0.95
N ASN A 155 -13.04 -7.77 -0.50
CA ASN A 155 -14.40 -7.60 -1.06
C ASN A 155 -14.72 -6.18 -1.49
N GLY A 156 -13.82 -5.24 -1.24
CA GLY A 156 -14.04 -3.84 -1.59
C GLY A 156 -14.66 -3.03 -0.48
N LEU A 157 -14.55 -1.72 -0.62
CA LEU A 157 -15.16 -0.78 0.31
C LEU A 157 -16.68 -0.83 0.15
N PRO A 158 -17.44 -0.65 1.23
CA PRO A 158 -18.89 -0.59 1.10
C PRO A 158 -19.30 0.66 0.32
N PRO A 159 -20.46 0.63 -0.33
CA PRO A 159 -20.96 1.81 -1.03
C PRO A 159 -21.12 2.96 -0.05
N ILE A 160 -20.88 4.19 -0.55
CA ILE A 160 -21.14 5.38 0.25
C ILE A 160 -22.65 5.54 0.34
N GLN A 161 -23.14 5.71 1.55
CA GLN A 161 -24.56 5.89 1.83
C GLN A 161 -24.76 7.17 2.63
N ASN A 162 -26.01 7.54 2.82
CA ASN A 162 -26.34 8.72 3.62
C ASN A 162 -26.05 8.52 5.10
N THR A 163 -25.97 7.29 5.55
CA THR A 163 -25.62 7.02 6.94
C THR A 163 -24.11 7.11 7.12
N ARG A 164 -23.72 7.70 8.22
CA ARG A 164 -22.31 7.94 8.48
C ARG A 164 -21.53 6.67 8.84
N ASN A 165 -22.21 5.55 9.05
CA ASN A 165 -21.58 4.36 9.60
C ASN A 165 -21.28 3.29 8.59
N VAL A 166 -21.34 3.62 7.33
CA VAL A 166 -21.00 2.65 6.28
C VAL A 166 -19.54 2.25 6.38
N VAL A 167 -18.69 3.24 6.61
CA VAL A 167 -17.25 3.03 6.76
C VAL A 167 -16.88 3.45 8.18
N PRO A 168 -16.02 2.70 8.87
CA PRO A 168 -15.65 3.06 10.24
C PRO A 168 -15.16 4.50 10.34
N LEU A 169 -15.43 5.13 11.47
CA LEU A 169 -14.98 6.50 11.72
C LEU A 169 -13.47 6.63 11.65
N SER A 170 -12.75 5.54 11.86
CA SER A 170 -11.30 5.54 11.73
C SER A 170 -10.82 5.75 10.29
N LEU A 171 -11.68 5.60 9.28
CA LEU A 171 -11.29 5.87 7.91
C LEU A 171 -11.24 7.35 7.66
N SER A 172 -10.08 7.83 7.30
CA SER A 172 -9.82 9.22 6.98
C SER A 172 -9.09 9.28 5.65
N SER A 173 -9.51 10.17 4.79
CA SER A 173 -8.93 10.26 3.46
C SER A 173 -7.63 11.05 3.42
N ARG A 174 -7.19 11.61 4.53
CA ARG A 174 -6.01 12.46 4.54
C ARG A 174 -5.27 12.33 5.86
N SER A 175 -3.95 12.39 5.79
CA SER A 175 -3.11 12.25 6.95
C SER A 175 -3.34 13.33 8.00
N ILE A 176 -3.72 14.53 7.59
CA ILE A 176 -3.92 15.62 8.52
C ILE A 176 -5.07 15.32 9.47
N GLN A 177 -6.21 14.91 8.94
CA GLN A 177 -7.32 14.53 9.79
C GLN A 177 -6.95 13.37 10.69
N TYR A 178 -6.24 12.42 10.12
CA TYR A 178 -5.83 11.26 10.83
C TYR A 178 -4.95 11.60 12.04
N THR A 179 -3.95 12.42 11.87
CA THR A 179 -3.00 12.69 12.96
C THR A 179 -3.68 13.29 14.17
N ARG A 180 -4.79 13.98 13.99
CA ARG A 180 -5.53 14.57 15.11
C ARG A 180 -6.61 13.67 15.64
N ALA A 181 -7.21 12.85 14.79
CA ALA A 181 -8.39 12.08 15.16
C ALA A 181 -8.06 10.63 15.53
N GLN A 182 -7.03 10.05 14.95
CA GLN A 182 -6.75 8.64 15.05
C GLN A 182 -5.61 8.31 16.01
N VAL A 183 -4.77 9.26 16.26
CA VAL A 183 -3.68 9.12 17.19
C VAL A 183 -3.99 9.85 18.48
#